data_5b94ec3cd7178880fe2b58c2b9ad330c
#
_entry.id   5b94ec3cd7178880fe2b58c2b9ad330c
#
_cell.length_a   1.000
_cell.length_b   1.000
_cell.length_c   1.000
_cell.angle_alpha   90.00
_cell.angle_beta   90.00
_cell.angle_gamma   90.00
#
_symmetry.space_group_name_H-M   'P 1'
#
loop_
_entity.id
_entity.type
_entity.pdbx_description
1 polymer ?
#
loop_
_entity_poly.entity_id
_entity_poly.type
_entity_poly.pdbx_seq_one_letter_code
_entity_poly.pdbx_strand_id
1 'polypeptide(L)'
;METGPQLYKKAKILIPGGTMLLSKRPEMFLPDHWPSYFSKAKGCMVWDMDGRELIDMCIMGIGTNTLGYGNDEVDAAVVETVRKGNMSTLNCPEEVYLAEKLIELNPWADMVRFARSGGEANSIAIRIARASSGKDKVAICGYHGWHDWYLSANHNGTDGLSGHLLPGLNPNGVPKNLKDTVYPFHYNNYEELESIVDNNEIGVIKMEVVRNFGPEDNFLQKVRDLATRKNIVLIFDECTSGFRETFGGIFKKYGVEPDMAMYGKTIGNGYALTAVVGKRYVMEAAQHTFISSTFWTERIGPTAALATLKVMESVKSWDVITAIGKKMQSGWQKMADNHKLSISLAGIPALSTYSFNGDNGLAYKTLVSQEMLKKGFLASTNFYACTEHTDDKLELYFNALNEIFITIAKCEEGELNVMDLLEGPICHSGFKRLN
;
A
#
# COMPACT_ATOMS: atom_id res chain seq x y z
N MET A 1 -18.70 21.43 -17.73
CA MET A 1 -18.17 20.07 -17.47
C MET A 1 -18.86 19.53 -16.21
N GLU A 2 -19.04 18.21 -16.10
CA GLU A 2 -19.56 17.63 -14.85
C GLU A 2 -18.54 17.83 -13.72
N THR A 3 -19.00 18.13 -12.50
CA THR A 3 -18.15 18.19 -11.32
C THR A 3 -17.68 16.80 -10.90
N GLY A 4 -16.64 16.71 -10.09
CA GLY A 4 -16.15 15.41 -9.58
C GLY A 4 -17.24 14.58 -8.90
N PRO A 5 -18.01 15.12 -7.94
CA PRO A 5 -19.13 14.41 -7.31
C PRO A 5 -20.25 14.00 -8.28
N GLN A 6 -20.57 14.82 -9.29
CA GLN A 6 -21.56 14.45 -10.32
C GLN A 6 -21.08 13.26 -11.14
N LEU A 7 -19.81 13.28 -11.57
CA LEU A 7 -19.19 12.18 -12.32
C LEU A 7 -19.14 10.90 -11.47
N TYR A 8 -18.92 11.00 -10.16
CA TYR A 8 -18.92 9.84 -9.27
C TYR A 8 -20.32 9.21 -9.10
N LYS A 9 -21.38 10.03 -9.04
CA LYS A 9 -22.76 9.52 -9.08
C LYS A 9 -23.03 8.69 -10.33
N LYS A 10 -22.56 9.15 -11.49
CA LYS A 10 -22.64 8.41 -12.75
C LYS A 10 -21.78 7.14 -12.73
N ALA A 11 -20.56 7.23 -12.17
CA ALA A 11 -19.66 6.08 -12.06
C ALA A 11 -20.29 4.96 -11.21
N LYS A 12 -21.00 5.26 -10.12
CA LYS A 12 -21.71 4.25 -9.31
C LYS A 12 -22.76 3.45 -10.09
N ILE A 13 -23.30 4.01 -11.17
CA ILE A 13 -24.25 3.31 -12.06
C ILE A 13 -23.50 2.41 -13.07
N LEU A 14 -22.36 2.88 -13.58
CA LEU A 14 -21.63 2.24 -14.68
C LEU A 14 -20.55 1.25 -14.21
N ILE A 15 -19.99 1.48 -13.02
CA ILE A 15 -18.88 0.73 -12.45
C ILE A 15 -19.29 0.18 -11.09
N PRO A 16 -19.32 -1.14 -10.89
CA PRO A 16 -19.63 -1.72 -9.59
C PRO A 16 -18.75 -1.14 -8.49
N GLY A 17 -19.38 -0.49 -7.48
CA GLY A 17 -18.67 0.20 -6.41
C GLY A 17 -18.07 1.57 -6.78
N GLY A 18 -18.40 2.12 -7.96
CA GLY A 18 -18.04 3.48 -8.39
C GLY A 18 -16.59 3.72 -8.76
N THR A 19 -15.69 2.86 -8.36
CA THR A 19 -14.24 2.92 -8.65
C THR A 19 -13.62 1.54 -8.59
N MET A 20 -12.48 1.36 -9.24
CA MET A 20 -11.76 0.09 -9.26
C MET A 20 -10.98 -0.19 -7.96
N LEU A 21 -10.87 0.78 -7.05
CA LEU A 21 -10.09 0.65 -5.82
C LEU A 21 -10.84 1.18 -4.60
N LEU A 22 -11.09 0.30 -3.62
CA LEU A 22 -11.82 0.62 -2.39
C LEU A 22 -11.22 1.83 -1.66
N SER A 23 -9.90 1.91 -1.53
CA SER A 23 -9.22 3.01 -0.83
C SER A 23 -9.33 4.38 -1.51
N LYS A 24 -9.89 4.45 -2.73
CA LYS A 24 -10.18 5.72 -3.44
C LYS A 24 -11.67 6.08 -3.43
N ARG A 25 -12.51 5.31 -2.76
CA ARG A 25 -13.93 5.65 -2.63
C ARG A 25 -14.09 6.94 -1.81
N PRO A 26 -14.84 7.92 -2.29
CA PRO A 26 -15.19 9.13 -1.52
C PRO A 26 -15.73 8.83 -0.13
N GLU A 27 -16.48 7.75 0.02
CA GLU A 27 -17.06 7.30 1.29
C GLU A 27 -16.00 6.96 2.36
N MET A 28 -14.74 6.74 1.97
CA MET A 28 -13.64 6.49 2.92
C MET A 28 -13.06 7.79 3.51
N PHE A 29 -13.40 8.96 2.94
CA PHE A 29 -12.88 10.27 3.30
C PHE A 29 -14.01 11.24 3.70
N LEU A 30 -14.78 11.67 2.70
CA LEU A 30 -15.86 12.64 2.85
C LEU A 30 -16.98 12.28 1.87
N PRO A 31 -17.98 11.46 2.30
CA PRO A 31 -19.07 11.06 1.44
C PRO A 31 -19.76 12.27 0.80
N ASP A 32 -20.14 12.15 -0.48
CA ASP A 32 -20.81 13.15 -1.31
C ASP A 32 -20.03 14.45 -1.61
N HIS A 33 -19.00 14.80 -0.84
CA HIS A 33 -18.24 16.05 -0.97
C HIS A 33 -16.78 15.88 -1.41
N TRP A 34 -16.22 14.66 -1.36
CA TRP A 34 -14.85 14.41 -1.83
C TRP A 34 -14.73 14.66 -3.33
N PRO A 35 -13.67 15.34 -3.84
CA PRO A 35 -13.54 15.72 -5.26
C PRO A 35 -13.58 14.55 -6.25
N SER A 36 -13.22 13.36 -5.83
CA SER A 36 -13.29 12.06 -6.54
C SER A 36 -12.40 11.91 -7.77
N TYR A 37 -12.28 12.94 -8.61
CA TYR A 37 -11.54 12.92 -9.87
C TYR A 37 -10.60 14.11 -10.00
N PHE A 38 -9.49 13.88 -10.68
CA PHE A 38 -8.50 14.92 -10.97
C PHE A 38 -8.38 15.15 -12.47
N SER A 39 -8.03 16.37 -12.86
CA SER A 39 -7.72 16.76 -14.24
C SER A 39 -6.20 16.80 -14.48
N LYS A 40 -5.42 17.10 -13.43
CA LYS A 40 -3.96 17.21 -13.46
C LYS A 40 -3.38 16.90 -12.09
N ALA A 41 -2.18 16.34 -12.06
CA ALA A 41 -1.38 16.20 -10.83
C ALA A 41 0.11 16.47 -11.14
N LYS A 42 0.81 17.18 -10.22
CA LYS A 42 2.24 17.50 -10.36
C LYS A 42 2.86 17.72 -8.97
N GLY A 43 4.01 17.10 -8.70
CA GLY A 43 4.61 17.15 -7.36
C GLY A 43 3.66 16.54 -6.32
N CYS A 44 3.24 17.32 -5.34
CA CYS A 44 2.14 16.95 -4.43
C CYS A 44 0.86 17.78 -4.65
N MET A 45 0.76 18.49 -5.79
CA MET A 45 -0.40 19.27 -6.17
C MET A 45 -1.35 18.47 -7.04
N VAL A 46 -2.66 18.63 -6.81
CA VAL A 46 -3.73 17.99 -7.59
C VAL A 46 -4.74 19.06 -7.99
N TRP A 47 -5.12 19.07 -9.24
CA TRP A 47 -6.23 19.90 -9.76
C TRP A 47 -7.45 18.99 -9.97
N ASP A 48 -8.55 19.31 -9.33
CA ASP A 48 -9.79 18.57 -9.50
C ASP A 48 -10.52 18.93 -10.82
N MET A 49 -11.68 18.34 -11.02
CA MET A 49 -12.50 18.60 -12.24
C MET A 49 -13.13 20.00 -12.27
N ASP A 50 -13.19 20.67 -11.12
CA ASP A 50 -13.70 22.03 -10.99
C ASP A 50 -12.59 23.09 -11.12
N GLY A 51 -11.33 22.63 -11.29
CA GLY A 51 -10.16 23.48 -11.43
C GLY A 51 -9.58 23.98 -10.09
N ARG A 52 -10.05 23.45 -8.94
CA ARG A 52 -9.46 23.79 -7.65
C ARG A 52 -8.09 23.16 -7.53
N GLU A 53 -7.11 23.93 -7.11
CA GLU A 53 -5.76 23.48 -6.80
C GLU A 53 -5.71 23.02 -5.33
N LEU A 54 -5.27 21.79 -5.11
CA LEU A 54 -5.27 21.14 -3.79
C LEU A 54 -3.89 20.55 -3.51
N ILE A 55 -3.41 20.68 -2.28
CA ILE A 55 -2.20 20.00 -1.83
C ILE A 55 -2.59 18.60 -1.33
N ASP A 56 -2.03 17.53 -1.91
CA ASP A 56 -2.27 16.17 -1.44
C ASP A 56 -1.42 15.87 -0.21
N MET A 57 -2.03 15.98 0.95
CA MET A 57 -1.50 15.61 2.26
C MET A 57 -2.17 14.32 2.76
N CYS A 58 -2.56 13.43 1.84
CA CYS A 58 -3.30 12.20 2.14
C CYS A 58 -2.51 10.96 1.69
N ILE A 59 -2.89 10.34 0.58
CA ILE A 59 -2.41 8.99 0.24
C ILE A 59 -1.54 8.91 -1.01
N MET A 60 -1.20 10.02 -1.67
CA MET A 60 -0.27 10.09 -2.81
C MET A 60 -0.41 8.91 -3.79
N GLY A 61 -1.63 8.71 -4.34
CA GLY A 61 -1.92 7.59 -5.24
C GLY A 61 -1.80 6.21 -4.56
N ILE A 62 -2.13 6.09 -3.27
CA ILE A 62 -1.93 4.91 -2.41
C ILE A 62 -0.43 4.61 -2.20
N GLY A 63 0.36 5.67 -2.02
CA GLY A 63 1.80 5.58 -1.78
C GLY A 63 2.61 5.12 -2.99
N THR A 64 2.10 5.30 -4.21
CA THR A 64 2.86 4.97 -5.43
C THR A 64 3.83 6.08 -5.81
N ASN A 65 3.48 7.34 -5.55
CA ASN A 65 4.21 8.51 -6.06
C ASN A 65 5.17 9.09 -5.01
N THR A 66 6.19 8.34 -4.64
CA THR A 66 7.20 8.77 -3.65
C THR A 66 8.08 9.91 -4.13
N LEU A 67 8.27 10.07 -5.44
CA LEU A 67 8.97 11.19 -6.06
C LEU A 67 8.05 12.35 -6.47
N GLY A 68 6.79 12.33 -5.98
CA GLY A 68 5.75 13.24 -6.42
C GLY A 68 5.08 12.80 -7.73
N TYR A 69 3.91 13.41 -8.02
CA TYR A 69 3.17 13.20 -9.24
C TYR A 69 3.92 13.78 -10.44
N GLY A 70 3.86 13.11 -11.59
CA GLY A 70 4.38 13.64 -12.83
C GLY A 70 5.88 14.01 -12.76
N ASN A 71 6.71 13.14 -12.19
CA ASN A 71 8.15 13.40 -12.09
C ASN A 71 8.77 13.54 -13.48
N ASP A 72 9.47 14.64 -13.75
CA ASP A 72 9.93 15.00 -15.08
C ASP A 72 10.90 13.99 -15.70
N GLU A 73 11.82 13.42 -14.92
CA GLU A 73 12.78 12.43 -15.43
C GLU A 73 12.09 11.10 -15.76
N VAL A 74 11.16 10.66 -14.91
CA VAL A 74 10.39 9.43 -15.13
C VAL A 74 9.48 9.58 -16.34
N ASP A 75 8.73 10.68 -16.42
CA ASP A 75 7.80 10.94 -17.51
C ASP A 75 8.54 11.12 -18.86
N ALA A 76 9.69 11.80 -18.88
CA ALA A 76 10.51 11.95 -20.09
C ALA A 76 10.97 10.59 -20.64
N ALA A 77 11.43 9.68 -19.78
CA ALA A 77 11.82 8.33 -20.17
C ALA A 77 10.65 7.54 -20.77
N VAL A 78 9.47 7.65 -20.14
CA VAL A 78 8.24 6.99 -20.62
C VAL A 78 7.79 7.57 -21.96
N VAL A 79 7.77 8.88 -22.13
CA VAL A 79 7.39 9.57 -23.38
C VAL A 79 8.32 9.13 -24.53
N GLU A 80 9.61 9.03 -24.28
CA GLU A 80 10.58 8.54 -25.27
C GLU A 80 10.28 7.08 -25.66
N THR A 81 9.96 6.26 -24.67
CA THR A 81 9.59 4.84 -24.91
C THR A 81 8.32 4.70 -25.73
N VAL A 82 7.28 5.49 -25.42
CA VAL A 82 6.02 5.52 -26.20
C VAL A 82 6.29 5.84 -27.67
N ARG A 83 7.18 6.77 -27.97
CA ARG A 83 7.57 7.13 -29.35
C ARG A 83 8.31 6.00 -30.08
N LYS A 84 9.01 5.14 -29.36
CA LYS A 84 9.71 3.96 -29.90
C LYS A 84 8.81 2.73 -30.08
N GLY A 85 7.62 2.75 -29.53
CA GLY A 85 6.67 1.62 -29.50
C GLY A 85 6.70 0.86 -28.19
N ASN A 86 5.53 0.68 -27.60
CA ASN A 86 5.36 0.06 -26.28
C ASN A 86 5.39 -1.48 -26.32
N MET A 87 4.92 -2.08 -27.42
CA MET A 87 4.87 -3.54 -27.59
C MET A 87 5.21 -3.93 -29.02
N SER A 88 5.85 -5.09 -29.17
CA SER A 88 6.10 -5.72 -30.47
C SER A 88 6.10 -7.24 -30.35
N THR A 89 6.38 -7.94 -31.44
CA THR A 89 6.64 -9.40 -31.42
C THR A 89 7.92 -9.75 -30.64
N LEU A 90 8.85 -8.78 -30.52
CA LEU A 90 10.10 -8.95 -29.78
C LEU A 90 9.92 -8.42 -28.35
N ASN A 91 10.70 -8.95 -27.41
CA ASN A 91 10.76 -8.47 -26.04
C ASN A 91 11.50 -7.13 -25.95
N CYS A 92 11.27 -6.37 -24.89
CA CYS A 92 11.97 -5.11 -24.62
C CYS A 92 13.23 -5.37 -23.79
N PRO A 93 14.35 -4.65 -24.07
CA PRO A 93 15.58 -4.85 -23.31
C PRO A 93 15.49 -4.30 -21.86
N GLU A 94 14.60 -3.35 -21.61
CA GLU A 94 14.45 -2.73 -20.29
C GLU A 94 14.00 -3.73 -19.22
N GLU A 95 13.31 -4.81 -19.59
CA GLU A 95 13.00 -5.88 -18.62
C GLU A 95 14.26 -6.59 -18.11
N VAL A 96 15.27 -6.77 -18.98
CA VAL A 96 16.55 -7.36 -18.58
C VAL A 96 17.35 -6.40 -17.71
N TYR A 97 17.47 -5.14 -18.13
CA TYR A 97 18.19 -4.11 -17.36
C TYR A 97 17.56 -3.88 -15.99
N LEU A 98 16.24 -3.91 -15.89
CA LEU A 98 15.55 -3.81 -14.61
C LEU A 98 15.77 -5.06 -13.73
N ALA A 99 15.79 -6.26 -14.32
CA ALA A 99 16.10 -7.48 -13.59
C ALA A 99 17.53 -7.43 -13.01
N GLU A 100 18.52 -7.00 -13.79
CA GLU A 100 19.88 -6.79 -13.34
C GLU A 100 19.95 -5.78 -12.17
N LYS A 101 19.26 -4.63 -12.29
CA LYS A 101 19.24 -3.62 -11.22
C LYS A 101 18.57 -4.14 -9.94
N LEU A 102 17.48 -4.91 -10.05
CA LEU A 102 16.82 -5.48 -8.88
C LEU A 102 17.65 -6.57 -8.20
N ILE A 103 18.39 -7.37 -8.95
CA ILE A 103 19.35 -8.36 -8.40
C ILE A 103 20.53 -7.64 -7.73
N GLU A 104 21.09 -6.60 -8.34
CA GLU A 104 22.11 -5.74 -7.72
C GLU A 104 21.64 -5.21 -6.35
N LEU A 105 20.41 -4.75 -6.27
CA LEU A 105 19.80 -4.28 -5.03
C LEU A 105 19.48 -5.38 -4.02
N ASN A 106 19.39 -6.63 -4.45
CA ASN A 106 19.06 -7.80 -3.65
C ASN A 106 20.07 -8.94 -3.91
N PRO A 107 21.33 -8.82 -3.43
CA PRO A 107 22.41 -9.79 -3.75
C PRO A 107 22.13 -11.23 -3.33
N TRP A 108 21.14 -11.46 -2.46
CA TRP A 108 20.66 -12.78 -2.05
C TRP A 108 19.74 -13.45 -3.12
N ALA A 109 19.23 -12.67 -4.08
CA ALA A 109 18.34 -13.14 -5.14
C ALA A 109 19.09 -13.33 -6.46
N ASP A 110 18.62 -14.26 -7.28
CA ASP A 110 19.25 -14.61 -8.58
C ASP A 110 18.34 -14.36 -9.78
N MET A 111 17.03 -14.28 -9.57
CA MET A 111 16.04 -14.25 -10.66
C MET A 111 14.89 -13.30 -10.35
N VAL A 112 14.28 -12.76 -11.40
CA VAL A 112 13.15 -11.82 -11.31
C VAL A 112 12.02 -12.22 -12.25
N ARG A 113 10.77 -11.98 -11.84
CA ARG A 113 9.60 -11.97 -12.72
C ARG A 113 8.81 -10.69 -12.52
N PHE A 114 8.28 -10.15 -13.61
CA PHE A 114 7.49 -8.92 -13.59
C PHE A 114 6.00 -9.19 -13.76
N ALA A 115 5.18 -8.31 -13.16
CA ALA A 115 3.75 -8.20 -13.37
C ALA A 115 3.34 -6.71 -13.30
N ARG A 116 2.05 -6.40 -13.30
CA ARG A 116 1.59 -5.02 -13.30
C ARG A 116 0.88 -4.61 -12.02
N SER A 117 0.29 -5.57 -11.32
CA SER A 117 -0.43 -5.30 -10.07
C SER A 117 0.08 -6.17 -8.90
N GLY A 118 -0.14 -5.68 -7.67
CA GLY A 118 0.26 -6.42 -6.48
C GLY A 118 -0.44 -7.77 -6.35
N GLY A 119 -1.71 -7.86 -6.72
CA GLY A 119 -2.45 -9.14 -6.72
C GLY A 119 -1.85 -10.18 -7.66
N GLU A 120 -1.47 -9.78 -8.89
CA GLU A 120 -0.77 -10.66 -9.83
C GLU A 120 0.57 -11.13 -9.27
N ALA A 121 1.42 -10.22 -8.79
CA ALA A 121 2.72 -10.56 -8.23
C ALA A 121 2.58 -11.51 -7.02
N ASN A 122 1.58 -11.29 -6.18
CA ASN A 122 1.24 -12.19 -5.07
C ASN A 122 0.89 -13.60 -5.56
N SER A 123 0.04 -13.71 -6.57
CA SER A 123 -0.36 -15.01 -7.15
C SER A 123 0.81 -15.71 -7.85
N ILE A 124 1.68 -14.97 -8.53
CA ILE A 124 2.91 -15.48 -9.14
C ILE A 124 3.82 -16.06 -8.05
N ALA A 125 4.10 -15.30 -6.99
CA ALA A 125 4.97 -15.71 -5.90
C ALA A 125 4.46 -16.99 -5.20
N ILE A 126 3.17 -17.03 -4.87
CA ILE A 126 2.55 -18.21 -4.23
C ILE A 126 2.60 -19.43 -5.16
N ARG A 127 2.31 -19.28 -6.46
CA ARG A 127 2.35 -20.40 -7.39
C ARG A 127 3.77 -20.97 -7.55
N ILE A 128 4.77 -20.11 -7.67
CA ILE A 128 6.18 -20.53 -7.74
C ILE A 128 6.58 -21.24 -6.45
N ALA A 129 6.25 -20.68 -5.29
CA ALA A 129 6.62 -21.24 -3.99
C ALA A 129 5.94 -22.60 -3.73
N ARG A 130 4.66 -22.75 -4.08
CA ARG A 130 3.96 -24.05 -4.03
C ARG A 130 4.59 -25.07 -4.97
N ALA A 131 4.90 -24.69 -6.21
CA ALA A 131 5.57 -25.57 -7.16
C ALA A 131 6.97 -25.98 -6.70
N SER A 132 7.72 -25.08 -6.07
CA SER A 132 9.06 -25.35 -5.51
C SER A 132 9.02 -26.25 -4.27
N SER A 133 8.09 -25.99 -3.34
CA SER A 133 7.95 -26.76 -2.10
C SER A 133 7.24 -28.10 -2.26
N GLY A 134 6.47 -28.28 -3.35
CA GLY A 134 5.58 -29.43 -3.55
C GLY A 134 4.42 -29.53 -2.56
N LYS A 135 4.09 -28.40 -1.87
CA LYS A 135 3.04 -28.33 -0.83
C LYS A 135 2.05 -27.21 -1.13
N ASP A 136 0.76 -27.44 -0.79
CA ASP A 136 -0.32 -26.52 -1.14
C ASP A 136 -0.60 -25.44 -0.08
N LYS A 137 -0.29 -25.72 1.20
CA LYS A 137 -0.70 -24.86 2.31
C LYS A 137 0.26 -23.71 2.56
N VAL A 138 -0.33 -22.54 2.88
CA VAL A 138 0.39 -21.27 3.08
C VAL A 138 0.01 -20.67 4.42
N ALA A 139 0.99 -20.28 5.24
CA ALA A 139 0.79 -19.41 6.39
C ALA A 139 0.98 -17.95 5.95
N ILE A 140 0.05 -17.06 6.34
CA ILE A 140 0.08 -15.64 5.91
C ILE A 140 -0.03 -14.66 7.06
N CYS A 141 0.67 -13.51 6.93
CA CYS A 141 0.48 -12.36 7.80
C CYS A 141 0.55 -11.06 7.00
N GLY A 142 -0.54 -10.30 6.97
CA GLY A 142 -0.64 -9.05 6.25
C GLY A 142 -1.60 -9.07 5.06
N TYR A 143 -1.56 -8.00 4.27
CA TYR A 143 -2.40 -7.83 3.08
C TYR A 143 -1.70 -8.28 1.81
N HIS A 144 -2.32 -9.20 1.07
CA HIS A 144 -1.68 -9.81 -0.11
C HIS A 144 -2.57 -9.79 -1.37
N GLY A 145 -3.43 -8.80 -1.53
CA GLY A 145 -4.28 -8.63 -2.71
C GLY A 145 -5.70 -9.17 -2.53
N TRP A 146 -6.35 -9.52 -3.63
CA TRP A 146 -7.77 -9.86 -3.69
C TRP A 146 -8.04 -11.22 -4.35
N HIS A 147 -7.01 -11.94 -4.81
CA HIS A 147 -7.15 -13.18 -5.54
C HIS A 147 -7.69 -14.32 -4.66
N ASP A 148 -8.32 -15.30 -5.27
CA ASP A 148 -9.00 -16.42 -4.61
C ASP A 148 -8.15 -17.13 -3.57
N TRP A 149 -6.85 -17.36 -3.89
CA TRP A 149 -5.93 -18.03 -2.97
C TRP A 149 -5.81 -17.30 -1.62
N TYR A 150 -5.87 -15.96 -1.61
CA TYR A 150 -5.78 -15.14 -0.40
C TYR A 150 -7.12 -15.05 0.33
N LEU A 151 -8.20 -14.72 -0.41
CA LEU A 151 -9.54 -14.59 0.16
C LEU A 151 -10.11 -15.93 0.66
N SER A 152 -9.56 -17.06 0.24
CA SER A 152 -9.94 -18.40 0.75
C SER A 152 -9.72 -18.54 2.26
N ALA A 153 -8.85 -17.74 2.88
CA ALA A 153 -8.67 -17.69 4.33
C ALA A 153 -9.99 -17.39 5.08
N ASN A 154 -10.91 -16.64 4.47
CA ASN A 154 -12.22 -16.34 5.06
C ASN A 154 -13.24 -17.49 4.98
N HIS A 155 -12.92 -18.61 4.32
CA HIS A 155 -13.76 -19.82 4.39
C HIS A 155 -13.67 -20.55 5.74
N ASN A 156 -12.66 -20.25 6.55
CA ASN A 156 -12.45 -20.86 7.87
C ASN A 156 -13.14 -20.10 9.02
N GLY A 157 -13.88 -19.04 8.70
CA GLY A 157 -14.59 -18.17 9.63
C GLY A 157 -14.62 -16.74 9.11
N THR A 158 -15.53 -15.91 9.59
CA THR A 158 -15.69 -14.51 9.13
C THR A 158 -14.52 -13.59 9.50
N ASP A 159 -13.62 -14.04 10.38
CA ASP A 159 -12.55 -13.21 10.97
C ASP A 159 -11.14 -13.53 10.46
N GLY A 160 -10.98 -14.50 9.55
CA GLY A 160 -9.66 -14.94 9.08
C GLY A 160 -8.74 -13.83 8.59
N LEU A 161 -9.26 -12.83 7.87
CA LEU A 161 -8.50 -11.68 7.37
C LEU A 161 -8.83 -10.36 8.07
N SER A 162 -9.70 -10.34 9.08
CA SER A 162 -10.17 -9.08 9.70
C SER A 162 -9.05 -8.31 10.39
N GLY A 163 -8.02 -8.98 10.91
CA GLY A 163 -6.80 -8.36 11.46
C GLY A 163 -5.75 -7.98 10.42
N HIS A 164 -5.87 -8.46 9.18
CA HIS A 164 -4.89 -8.29 8.10
C HIS A 164 -5.36 -7.34 7.01
N LEU A 165 -6.67 -7.21 6.86
CA LEU A 165 -7.34 -6.40 5.87
C LEU A 165 -8.51 -5.68 6.55
N LEU A 166 -9.46 -5.19 5.79
CA LEU A 166 -10.67 -4.54 6.31
C LEU A 166 -11.67 -5.59 6.80
N PRO A 167 -12.35 -5.37 7.93
CA PRO A 167 -13.40 -6.26 8.39
C PRO A 167 -14.59 -6.31 7.41
N GLY A 168 -15.34 -7.41 7.42
CA GLY A 168 -16.54 -7.56 6.62
C GLY A 168 -16.34 -8.05 5.19
N LEU A 169 -15.15 -8.51 4.83
CA LEU A 169 -14.88 -9.11 3.52
C LEU A 169 -15.45 -10.52 3.44
N ASN A 170 -16.42 -10.70 2.55
CA ASN A 170 -17.04 -12.00 2.32
C ASN A 170 -16.33 -12.72 1.16
N PRO A 171 -15.99 -14.02 1.28
CA PRO A 171 -15.37 -14.81 0.22
C PRO A 171 -16.36 -15.26 -0.87
N ASN A 172 -17.42 -14.49 -1.13
CA ASN A 172 -18.37 -14.78 -2.20
C ASN A 172 -17.68 -14.90 -3.56
N GLY A 173 -17.92 -16.02 -4.26
CA GLY A 173 -17.28 -16.31 -5.54
C GLY A 173 -15.95 -17.04 -5.44
N VAL A 174 -15.32 -17.11 -4.26
CA VAL A 174 -14.12 -17.91 -4.04
C VAL A 174 -14.50 -19.38 -3.93
N PRO A 175 -13.84 -20.31 -4.67
CA PRO A 175 -14.16 -21.72 -4.61
C PRO A 175 -14.00 -22.32 -3.21
N LYS A 176 -15.03 -23.04 -2.75
CA LYS A 176 -15.06 -23.61 -1.38
C LYS A 176 -13.98 -24.68 -1.14
N ASN A 177 -13.53 -25.36 -2.20
CA ASN A 177 -12.45 -26.35 -2.11
C ASN A 177 -11.05 -25.74 -1.86
N LEU A 178 -10.92 -24.41 -1.87
CA LEU A 178 -9.72 -23.72 -1.39
C LEU A 178 -9.69 -23.52 0.12
N LYS A 179 -10.75 -23.93 0.83
CA LYS A 179 -10.73 -23.98 2.30
C LYS A 179 -9.54 -24.79 2.80
N ASP A 180 -8.96 -24.38 3.93
CA ASP A 180 -7.80 -25.02 4.57
C ASP A 180 -6.52 -25.04 3.72
N THR A 181 -6.40 -24.15 2.73
CA THR A 181 -5.16 -23.93 1.97
C THR A 181 -4.37 -22.70 2.44
N VAL A 182 -4.99 -21.80 3.20
CA VAL A 182 -4.36 -20.57 3.71
C VAL A 182 -4.70 -20.37 5.18
N TYR A 183 -3.66 -20.15 5.99
CA TYR A 183 -3.71 -20.03 7.45
C TYR A 183 -3.19 -18.67 7.87
N PRO A 184 -4.04 -17.70 8.25
CA PRO A 184 -3.60 -16.44 8.82
C PRO A 184 -2.97 -16.63 10.21
N PHE A 185 -1.93 -15.83 10.51
CA PHE A 185 -1.37 -15.70 11.85
C PHE A 185 -1.11 -14.22 12.17
N HIS A 186 -1.12 -13.88 13.47
CA HIS A 186 -0.94 -12.50 13.91
C HIS A 186 0.54 -12.10 13.92
N TYR A 187 0.81 -10.86 13.56
CA TYR A 187 2.16 -10.30 13.58
C TYR A 187 2.70 -10.26 15.01
N ASN A 188 3.99 -10.59 15.18
CA ASN A 188 4.68 -10.77 16.46
C ASN A 188 4.17 -11.96 17.31
N ASN A 189 3.30 -12.81 16.81
CA ASN A 189 2.85 -14.03 17.50
C ASN A 189 3.54 -15.27 16.90
N TYR A 190 4.79 -15.52 17.35
CA TYR A 190 5.60 -16.63 16.85
C TYR A 190 5.00 -17.99 17.22
N GLU A 191 4.46 -18.14 18.43
CA GLU A 191 3.86 -19.39 18.95
C GLU A 191 2.66 -19.83 18.09
N GLU A 192 1.85 -18.88 17.65
CA GLU A 192 0.73 -19.14 16.73
C GLU A 192 1.24 -19.67 15.39
N LEU A 193 2.26 -19.01 14.80
CA LEU A 193 2.87 -19.46 13.56
C LEU A 193 3.49 -20.84 13.68
N GLU A 194 4.24 -21.10 14.75
CA GLU A 194 4.87 -22.40 15.00
C GLU A 194 3.82 -23.50 15.15
N SER A 195 2.74 -23.24 15.89
CA SER A 195 1.61 -24.15 16.01
C SER A 195 0.94 -24.47 14.66
N ILE A 196 0.76 -23.45 13.81
CA ILE A 196 0.20 -23.65 12.45
C ILE A 196 1.14 -24.57 11.64
N VAL A 197 2.45 -24.31 11.68
CA VAL A 197 3.46 -25.07 10.94
C VAL A 197 3.56 -26.51 11.43
N ASP A 198 3.47 -26.75 12.74
CA ASP A 198 3.59 -28.09 13.32
C ASP A 198 2.34 -28.96 13.08
N ASN A 199 1.17 -28.34 12.98
CA ASN A 199 -0.09 -29.06 12.78
C ASN A 199 -0.54 -29.14 11.30
N ASN A 200 0.20 -28.52 10.37
CA ASN A 200 -0.15 -28.50 8.97
C ASN A 200 1.07 -28.67 8.07
N GLU A 201 0.86 -29.21 6.88
CA GLU A 201 1.92 -29.34 5.86
C GLU A 201 2.17 -28.00 5.15
N ILE A 202 2.64 -26.98 5.91
CA ILE A 202 2.92 -25.67 5.35
C ILE A 202 4.13 -25.75 4.43
N GLY A 203 3.98 -25.26 3.19
CA GLY A 203 5.05 -25.15 2.20
C GLY A 203 5.59 -23.73 2.04
N VAL A 204 4.78 -22.74 2.45
CA VAL A 204 5.08 -21.32 2.24
C VAL A 204 4.69 -20.51 3.48
N ILE A 205 5.58 -19.65 3.94
CA ILE A 205 5.25 -18.56 4.86
C ILE A 205 5.35 -17.26 4.06
N LYS A 206 4.27 -16.47 4.04
CA LYS A 206 4.23 -15.18 3.37
C LYS A 206 3.77 -14.09 4.30
N MET A 207 4.55 -12.99 4.40
CA MET A 207 4.22 -11.91 5.32
C MET A 207 4.70 -10.54 4.82
N GLU A 208 4.04 -9.47 5.26
CA GLU A 208 4.61 -8.13 5.24
C GLU A 208 5.68 -8.03 6.33
N VAL A 209 6.80 -7.37 6.05
CA VAL A 209 7.91 -7.24 7.01
C VAL A 209 7.56 -6.22 8.11
N VAL A 210 6.95 -5.12 7.71
CA VAL A 210 6.42 -4.07 8.61
C VAL A 210 5.18 -3.47 7.96
N ARG A 211 4.18 -3.17 8.77
CA ARG A 211 2.99 -2.45 8.32
C ARG A 211 2.56 -1.37 9.33
N ASN A 212 1.97 -1.77 10.42
CA ASN A 212 1.47 -0.85 11.46
C ASN A 212 2.50 -0.64 12.57
N PHE A 213 3.28 -1.67 12.87
CA PHE A 213 4.36 -1.68 13.86
C PHE A 213 5.49 -2.59 13.39
N GLY A 214 6.67 -2.46 14.00
CA GLY A 214 7.85 -3.25 13.68
C GLY A 214 7.89 -4.62 14.35
N PRO A 215 8.87 -5.48 13.97
CA PRO A 215 9.08 -6.76 14.61
C PRO A 215 9.62 -6.57 16.04
N GLU A 216 9.09 -7.36 16.98
CA GLU A 216 9.51 -7.42 18.38
C GLU A 216 10.21 -8.77 18.65
N ASP A 217 11.02 -8.85 19.71
CA ASP A 217 11.63 -10.09 20.21
C ASP A 217 12.30 -10.96 19.14
N ASN A 218 12.99 -10.35 18.18
CA ASN A 218 13.61 -11.04 17.04
C ASN A 218 12.64 -11.86 16.19
N PHE A 219 11.36 -11.44 16.11
CA PHE A 219 10.31 -12.16 15.42
C PHE A 219 10.69 -12.59 13.98
N LEU A 220 11.23 -11.69 13.16
CA LEU A 220 11.61 -12.01 11.78
C LEU A 220 12.71 -13.08 11.72
N GLN A 221 13.69 -13.05 12.63
CA GLN A 221 14.73 -14.06 12.68
C GLN A 221 14.14 -15.42 13.09
N LYS A 222 13.26 -15.46 14.09
CA LYS A 222 12.55 -16.69 14.49
C LYS A 222 11.75 -17.28 13.33
N VAL A 223 11.05 -16.44 12.54
CA VAL A 223 10.32 -16.88 11.34
C VAL A 223 11.27 -17.44 10.28
N ARG A 224 12.43 -16.79 10.04
CA ARG A 224 13.44 -17.29 9.09
C ARG A 224 14.00 -18.64 9.53
N ASP A 225 14.33 -18.77 10.80
CA ASP A 225 14.88 -20.02 11.38
C ASP A 225 13.87 -21.17 11.30
N LEU A 226 12.59 -20.89 11.60
CA LEU A 226 11.51 -21.86 11.45
C LEU A 226 11.37 -22.31 9.99
N ALA A 227 11.32 -21.35 9.04
CA ALA A 227 11.21 -21.66 7.63
C ALA A 227 12.40 -22.51 7.14
N THR A 228 13.62 -22.19 7.57
CA THR A 228 14.82 -22.97 7.24
C THR A 228 14.76 -24.38 7.82
N ARG A 229 14.45 -24.52 9.11
CA ARG A 229 14.37 -25.82 9.81
C ARG A 229 13.31 -26.75 9.23
N LYS A 230 12.19 -26.21 8.76
CA LYS A 230 11.05 -26.95 8.20
C LYS A 230 11.05 -27.05 6.68
N ASN A 231 12.08 -26.53 6.01
CA ASN A 231 12.19 -26.46 4.55
C ASN A 231 10.94 -25.79 3.91
N ILE A 232 10.58 -24.60 4.41
CA ILE A 232 9.47 -23.80 3.98
C ILE A 232 9.99 -22.58 3.20
N VAL A 233 9.37 -22.23 2.09
CA VAL A 233 9.71 -21.02 1.32
C VAL A 233 9.19 -19.79 2.08
N LEU A 234 10.11 -18.88 2.43
CA LEU A 234 9.77 -17.60 3.07
C LEU A 234 9.67 -16.49 2.02
N ILE A 235 8.50 -15.83 1.98
CA ILE A 235 8.22 -14.70 1.07
C ILE A 235 7.98 -13.44 1.89
N PHE A 236 8.73 -12.36 1.62
CA PHE A 236 8.45 -11.05 2.14
C PHE A 236 7.69 -10.21 1.11
N ASP A 237 6.52 -9.70 1.50
CA ASP A 237 5.73 -8.78 0.70
C ASP A 237 6.16 -7.33 1.00
N GLU A 238 6.96 -6.78 0.12
CA GLU A 238 7.48 -5.42 0.18
C GLU A 238 6.74 -4.46 -0.77
N CYS A 239 5.58 -4.86 -1.28
CA CYS A 239 4.78 -4.00 -2.15
C CYS A 239 4.37 -2.68 -1.48
N THR A 240 4.22 -2.69 -0.16
CA THR A 240 3.86 -1.50 0.63
C THR A 240 5.07 -0.82 1.26
N SER A 241 5.98 -1.59 1.84
CA SER A 241 7.14 -1.13 2.63
C SER A 241 8.40 -0.87 1.82
N GLY A 242 8.58 -1.53 0.70
CA GLY A 242 9.79 -1.41 -0.13
C GLY A 242 10.07 0.02 -0.60
N PHE A 243 11.36 0.38 -0.64
CA PHE A 243 11.89 1.68 -1.07
C PHE A 243 11.44 2.89 -0.22
N ARG A 244 10.97 2.67 1.01
CA ARG A 244 10.52 3.77 1.87
C ARG A 244 11.48 4.15 2.99
N GLU A 245 12.16 3.18 3.60
CA GLU A 245 13.15 3.44 4.64
C GLU A 245 14.54 2.89 4.29
N THR A 246 14.63 2.17 3.18
CA THR A 246 15.86 1.61 2.62
C THR A 246 15.79 1.68 1.09
N PHE A 247 16.92 1.66 0.42
CA PHE A 247 16.93 1.46 -1.03
C PHE A 247 16.79 -0.04 -1.34
N GLY A 248 15.54 -0.50 -1.44
CA GLY A 248 15.13 -1.90 -1.56
C GLY A 248 14.11 -2.29 -0.51
N GLY A 249 14.14 -3.56 -0.05
CA GLY A 249 13.23 -4.06 0.96
C GLY A 249 13.57 -3.57 2.37
N ILE A 250 12.55 -3.29 3.18
CA ILE A 250 12.72 -2.85 4.57
C ILE A 250 13.34 -3.94 5.46
N PHE A 251 13.26 -5.22 5.04
CA PHE A 251 13.92 -6.34 5.74
C PHE A 251 15.43 -6.13 5.92
N LYS A 252 16.07 -5.31 5.08
CA LYS A 252 17.49 -4.95 5.20
C LYS A 252 17.83 -4.33 6.55
N LYS A 253 16.91 -3.59 7.16
CA LYS A 253 17.07 -2.99 8.50
C LYS A 253 17.20 -4.04 9.60
N TYR A 254 16.65 -5.22 9.37
CA TYR A 254 16.59 -6.31 10.35
C TYR A 254 17.60 -7.43 10.06
N GLY A 255 18.32 -7.36 8.94
CA GLY A 255 19.34 -8.34 8.55
C GLY A 255 18.79 -9.74 8.26
N VAL A 256 17.50 -9.86 7.92
CA VAL A 256 16.82 -11.14 7.66
C VAL A 256 16.46 -11.24 6.18
N GLU A 257 17.02 -12.22 5.48
CA GLU A 257 16.78 -12.43 4.05
C GLU A 257 15.69 -13.48 3.80
N PRO A 258 14.72 -13.20 2.91
CA PRO A 258 13.73 -14.18 2.48
C PRO A 258 14.29 -15.13 1.39
N ASP A 259 13.47 -16.06 0.93
CA ASP A 259 13.72 -16.82 -0.28
C ASP A 259 13.15 -16.13 -1.52
N MET A 260 12.10 -15.33 -1.32
CA MET A 260 11.50 -14.46 -2.32
C MET A 260 11.05 -13.14 -1.68
N ALA A 261 11.13 -12.04 -2.43
CA ALA A 261 10.53 -10.77 -2.04
C ALA A 261 9.73 -10.19 -3.22
N MET A 262 8.76 -9.32 -2.89
CA MET A 262 7.93 -8.69 -3.89
C MET A 262 7.98 -7.18 -3.74
N TYR A 263 8.13 -6.47 -4.85
CA TYR A 263 8.13 -5.01 -4.93
C TYR A 263 7.00 -4.52 -5.81
N GLY A 264 6.45 -3.35 -5.48
CA GLY A 264 5.40 -2.71 -6.25
C GLY A 264 5.27 -1.25 -5.87
N LYS A 265 4.10 -0.66 -6.08
CA LYS A 265 3.78 0.73 -5.74
C LYS A 265 4.90 1.72 -6.11
N THR A 266 5.88 1.89 -5.23
CA THR A 266 6.96 2.88 -5.31
C THR A 266 7.86 2.75 -6.54
N ILE A 267 8.15 1.51 -6.99
CA ILE A 267 9.15 1.28 -8.05
C ILE A 267 8.77 1.85 -9.41
N GLY A 268 7.47 2.12 -9.65
CA GLY A 268 6.97 2.70 -10.90
C GLY A 268 6.60 4.17 -10.80
N ASN A 269 6.66 4.78 -9.62
CA ASN A 269 6.22 6.15 -9.34
C ASN A 269 4.90 6.54 -10.01
N GLY A 270 3.88 5.66 -9.92
CA GLY A 270 2.56 5.84 -10.53
C GLY A 270 2.34 5.01 -11.79
N TYR A 271 3.40 4.56 -12.47
CA TYR A 271 3.30 3.61 -13.57
C TYR A 271 3.16 2.17 -13.05
N ALA A 272 2.35 1.37 -13.74
CA ALA A 272 2.02 0.02 -13.30
C ALA A 272 3.18 -0.95 -13.49
N LEU A 273 3.85 -1.32 -12.40
CA LEU A 273 4.85 -2.38 -12.38
C LEU A 273 4.94 -3.03 -11.01
N THR A 274 5.16 -4.33 -11.00
CA THR A 274 5.53 -5.11 -9.82
C THR A 274 6.60 -6.12 -10.18
N ALA A 275 7.43 -6.50 -9.21
CA ALA A 275 8.50 -7.48 -9.38
C ALA A 275 8.45 -8.52 -8.27
N VAL A 276 8.69 -9.77 -8.64
CA VAL A 276 8.97 -10.88 -7.72
C VAL A 276 10.43 -11.25 -7.92
N VAL A 277 11.25 -11.04 -6.90
CA VAL A 277 12.68 -11.43 -6.89
C VAL A 277 12.87 -12.64 -5.99
N GLY A 278 13.81 -13.51 -6.31
CA GLY A 278 14.02 -14.69 -5.48
C GLY A 278 15.25 -15.50 -5.83
N LYS A 279 15.58 -16.42 -4.91
CA LYS A 279 16.69 -17.37 -5.06
C LYS A 279 16.38 -18.34 -6.20
N ARG A 280 17.41 -18.73 -6.94
CA ARG A 280 17.32 -19.60 -8.10
C ARG A 280 16.56 -20.89 -7.82
N TYR A 281 16.87 -21.57 -6.71
CA TYR A 281 16.26 -22.86 -6.37
C TYR A 281 14.74 -22.82 -6.19
N VAL A 282 14.18 -21.63 -5.86
CA VAL A 282 12.73 -21.41 -5.78
C VAL A 282 12.20 -20.95 -7.14
N MET A 283 12.87 -19.94 -7.74
CA MET A 283 12.35 -19.25 -8.93
C MET A 283 12.32 -20.13 -10.18
N GLU A 284 13.23 -21.11 -10.30
CA GLU A 284 13.21 -22.04 -11.45
C GLU A 284 11.95 -22.90 -11.52
N ALA A 285 11.23 -23.10 -10.41
CA ALA A 285 9.95 -23.76 -10.41
C ALA A 285 8.91 -23.07 -11.33
N ALA A 286 9.10 -21.81 -11.65
CA ALA A 286 8.28 -21.07 -12.63
C ALA A 286 8.31 -21.71 -14.03
N GLN A 287 9.36 -22.47 -14.38
CA GLN A 287 9.47 -23.14 -15.66
C GLN A 287 8.60 -24.41 -15.77
N HIS A 288 8.15 -24.93 -14.62
CA HIS A 288 7.31 -26.13 -14.54
C HIS A 288 5.83 -25.81 -14.33
N THR A 289 5.44 -24.55 -14.39
CA THR A 289 4.05 -24.09 -14.24
C THR A 289 3.74 -22.98 -15.25
N PHE A 290 2.48 -22.89 -15.69
CA PHE A 290 2.08 -21.86 -16.64
C PHE A 290 1.84 -20.52 -15.94
N ILE A 291 2.73 -19.56 -16.17
CA ILE A 291 2.65 -18.18 -15.65
C ILE A 291 2.95 -17.24 -16.82
N SER A 292 1.93 -16.65 -17.43
CA SER A 292 2.09 -15.81 -18.62
C SER A 292 0.95 -14.80 -18.74
N SER A 293 1.25 -13.61 -19.25
CA SER A 293 0.27 -12.60 -19.61
C SER A 293 0.83 -11.64 -20.66
N THR A 294 -0.02 -11.23 -21.60
CA THR A 294 0.35 -10.38 -22.73
C THR A 294 0.98 -9.06 -22.28
N PHE A 295 0.31 -8.34 -21.37
CA PHE A 295 0.75 -6.99 -20.95
C PHE A 295 1.91 -6.98 -19.94
N TRP A 296 2.38 -8.13 -19.47
CA TRP A 296 3.60 -8.16 -18.67
C TRP A 296 4.86 -7.90 -19.52
N THR A 297 4.74 -7.94 -20.84
CA THR A 297 5.83 -7.68 -21.81
C THR A 297 5.79 -6.26 -22.39
N GLU A 298 4.91 -5.37 -21.88
CA GLU A 298 4.91 -3.97 -22.29
C GLU A 298 6.12 -3.22 -21.70
N ARG A 299 6.59 -2.20 -22.42
CA ARG A 299 7.87 -1.56 -22.21
C ARG A 299 7.84 -0.39 -21.21
N ILE A 300 6.67 0.26 -21.05
CA ILE A 300 6.52 1.46 -20.21
C ILE A 300 6.85 1.17 -18.75
N GLY A 301 6.33 0.06 -18.20
CA GLY A 301 6.55 -0.31 -16.80
C GLY A 301 8.03 -0.45 -16.45
N PRO A 302 8.81 -1.30 -17.13
CA PRO A 302 10.25 -1.43 -16.90
C PRO A 302 11.03 -0.13 -17.09
N THR A 303 10.70 0.67 -18.13
CA THR A 303 11.33 1.97 -18.36
C THR A 303 11.07 2.93 -17.19
N ALA A 304 9.82 3.06 -16.77
CA ALA A 304 9.44 3.91 -15.64
C ALA A 304 10.16 3.49 -14.35
N ALA A 305 10.25 2.18 -14.10
CA ALA A 305 10.93 1.67 -12.92
C ALA A 305 12.44 1.96 -12.93
N LEU A 306 13.12 1.76 -14.05
CA LEU A 306 14.54 2.12 -14.18
C LEU A 306 14.79 3.61 -13.93
N ALA A 307 13.98 4.49 -14.52
CA ALA A 307 14.06 5.92 -14.29
C ALA A 307 13.74 6.28 -12.82
N THR A 308 12.70 5.68 -12.26
CA THR A 308 12.32 5.87 -10.85
C THR A 308 13.44 5.48 -9.89
N LEU A 309 14.03 4.29 -10.06
CA LEU A 309 15.13 3.82 -9.22
C LEU A 309 16.36 4.73 -9.32
N LYS A 310 16.68 5.22 -10.54
CA LYS A 310 17.76 6.19 -10.76
C LYS A 310 17.52 7.50 -10.00
N VAL A 311 16.32 8.07 -10.08
CA VAL A 311 15.98 9.30 -9.35
C VAL A 311 15.97 9.06 -7.85
N MET A 312 15.36 7.96 -7.36
CA MET A 312 15.38 7.60 -5.95
C MET A 312 16.79 7.55 -5.38
N GLU A 313 17.71 6.90 -6.09
CA GLU A 313 19.11 6.77 -5.69
C GLU A 313 19.80 8.13 -5.62
N SER A 314 19.60 9.00 -6.63
CA SER A 314 20.22 10.32 -6.72
C SER A 314 19.80 11.27 -5.59
N VAL A 315 18.52 11.22 -5.17
CA VAL A 315 17.98 12.10 -4.12
C VAL A 315 17.89 11.42 -2.75
N LYS A 316 18.26 10.14 -2.65
CA LYS A 316 18.08 9.30 -1.46
C LYS A 316 16.65 9.41 -0.91
N SER A 317 15.68 9.18 -1.78
CA SER A 317 14.26 9.43 -1.49
C SER A 317 13.76 8.77 -0.20
N TRP A 318 14.27 7.59 0.15
CA TRP A 318 13.92 6.84 1.38
C TRP A 318 14.29 7.60 2.65
N ASP A 319 15.43 8.33 2.67
CA ASP A 319 15.83 9.16 3.81
C ASP A 319 14.93 10.40 3.90
N VAL A 320 14.66 11.04 2.75
CA VAL A 320 13.81 12.25 2.65
C VAL A 320 12.39 11.95 3.14
N ILE A 321 11.72 10.94 2.55
CA ILE A 321 10.31 10.63 2.93
C ILE A 321 10.20 10.08 4.35
N THR A 322 11.22 9.40 4.86
CA THR A 322 11.27 8.97 6.27
C THR A 322 11.37 10.17 7.21
N ALA A 323 12.23 11.14 6.88
CA ALA A 323 12.35 12.37 7.70
C ALA A 323 11.05 13.19 7.70
N ILE A 324 10.41 13.35 6.53
CA ILE A 324 9.11 14.01 6.39
C ILE A 324 8.05 13.29 7.24
N GLY A 325 7.96 11.97 7.12
CA GLY A 325 6.98 11.18 7.89
C GLY A 325 7.19 11.27 9.40
N LYS A 326 8.44 11.29 9.89
CA LYS A 326 8.75 11.53 11.31
C LYS A 326 8.29 12.91 11.78
N LYS A 327 8.48 13.95 10.96
CA LYS A 327 7.96 15.30 11.25
C LYS A 327 6.45 15.29 11.37
N MET A 328 5.76 14.56 10.46
CA MET A 328 4.30 14.42 10.50
C MET A 328 3.82 13.75 11.79
N GLN A 329 4.36 12.58 12.14
CA GLN A 329 4.00 11.86 13.37
C GLN A 329 4.23 12.72 14.62
N SER A 330 5.39 13.34 14.72
CA SER A 330 5.72 14.22 15.85
C SER A 330 4.80 15.45 15.92
N GLY A 331 4.47 16.03 14.75
CA GLY A 331 3.56 17.18 14.66
C GLY A 331 2.14 16.83 15.11
N TRP A 332 1.60 15.70 14.68
CA TRP A 332 0.28 15.22 15.12
C TRP A 332 0.25 14.95 16.63
N GLN A 333 1.26 14.25 17.16
CA GLN A 333 1.31 13.97 18.60
C GLN A 333 1.39 15.26 19.42
N LYS A 334 2.30 16.17 19.06
CA LYS A 334 2.44 17.46 19.75
C LYS A 334 1.13 18.28 19.71
N MET A 335 0.44 18.26 18.57
CA MET A 335 -0.83 18.97 18.44
C MET A 335 -1.92 18.33 19.31
N ALA A 336 -2.01 17.02 19.33
CA ALA A 336 -2.94 16.28 20.17
C ALA A 336 -2.67 16.57 21.67
N ASP A 337 -1.41 16.53 22.09
CA ASP A 337 -1.01 16.82 23.48
C ASP A 337 -1.38 18.27 23.88
N ASN A 338 -1.14 19.24 22.99
CA ASN A 338 -1.47 20.66 23.23
C ASN A 338 -2.97 20.88 23.44
N HIS A 339 -3.81 20.11 22.77
CA HIS A 339 -5.27 20.20 22.86
C HIS A 339 -5.89 19.11 23.72
N LYS A 340 -5.09 18.32 24.44
CA LYS A 340 -5.54 17.21 25.31
C LYS A 340 -6.41 16.18 24.57
N LEU A 341 -6.15 15.98 23.29
CA LEU A 341 -6.84 14.98 22.48
C LEU A 341 -6.11 13.63 22.55
N SER A 342 -6.85 12.54 22.66
CA SER A 342 -6.30 11.19 22.63
C SER A 342 -6.26 10.69 21.19
N ILE A 343 -5.05 10.46 20.67
CA ILE A 343 -4.83 9.83 19.36
C ILE A 343 -3.94 8.61 19.47
N SER A 344 -4.04 7.72 18.48
CA SER A 344 -3.12 6.59 18.31
C SER A 344 -2.42 6.72 16.96
N LEU A 345 -1.09 6.67 16.97
CA LEU A 345 -0.26 6.70 15.77
C LEU A 345 0.05 5.28 15.30
N ALA A 346 0.09 5.06 13.99
CA ALA A 346 0.46 3.79 13.38
C ALA A 346 1.17 4.00 12.03
N GLY A 347 1.78 2.93 11.53
CA GLY A 347 2.47 2.90 10.25
C GLY A 347 3.95 3.30 10.34
N ILE A 348 4.69 2.93 9.31
CA ILE A 348 6.08 3.42 9.14
C ILE A 348 6.04 4.93 8.84
N PRO A 349 7.13 5.68 9.12
CA PRO A 349 7.12 7.14 8.93
C PRO A 349 6.61 7.61 7.57
N ALA A 350 7.06 6.99 6.48
CA ALA A 350 6.62 7.35 5.13
C ALA A 350 5.16 7.00 4.81
N LEU A 351 4.47 6.23 5.66
CA LEU A 351 3.08 5.79 5.53
C LEU A 351 2.36 5.95 6.87
N SER A 352 2.39 7.13 7.40
CA SER A 352 1.84 7.45 8.73
C SER A 352 0.33 7.51 8.73
N THR A 353 -0.25 7.06 9.84
CA THR A 353 -1.68 7.23 10.13
C THR A 353 -1.86 7.63 11.57
N TYR A 354 -2.96 8.32 11.86
CA TYR A 354 -3.45 8.48 13.21
C TYR A 354 -4.94 8.18 13.29
N SER A 355 -5.42 7.90 14.48
CA SER A 355 -6.85 7.77 14.75
C SER A 355 -7.18 8.50 16.06
N PHE A 356 -8.33 9.14 16.12
CA PHE A 356 -8.87 9.62 17.38
C PHE A 356 -9.44 8.43 18.16
N ASN A 357 -9.09 8.35 19.42
CA ASN A 357 -9.61 7.33 20.34
C ASN A 357 -11.01 7.73 20.83
N GLY A 358 -11.86 6.74 21.14
CA GLY A 358 -13.23 6.97 21.59
C GLY A 358 -14.28 6.87 20.48
N ASP A 359 -15.54 7.07 20.87
CA ASP A 359 -16.72 6.75 20.02
C ASP A 359 -16.88 7.67 18.81
N ASN A 360 -16.41 8.92 18.92
CA ASN A 360 -16.52 9.93 17.86
C ASN A 360 -15.39 9.88 16.83
N GLY A 361 -14.47 8.92 16.91
CA GLY A 361 -13.26 8.89 16.08
C GLY A 361 -13.50 9.00 14.57
N LEU A 362 -14.54 8.34 14.04
CA LEU A 362 -14.91 8.46 12.62
C LEU A 362 -15.57 9.80 12.27
N ALA A 363 -16.34 10.39 13.19
CA ALA A 363 -16.91 11.71 12.99
C ALA A 363 -15.79 12.78 12.95
N TYR A 364 -14.80 12.70 13.84
CA TYR A 364 -13.63 13.58 13.82
C TYR A 364 -12.77 13.39 12.56
N LYS A 365 -12.54 12.15 12.13
CA LYS A 365 -11.89 11.89 10.83
C LYS A 365 -12.64 12.56 9.67
N THR A 366 -13.96 12.49 9.67
CA THR A 366 -14.80 13.12 8.63
C THR A 366 -14.69 14.65 8.69
N LEU A 367 -14.75 15.23 9.89
CA LEU A 367 -14.58 16.66 10.11
C LEU A 367 -13.19 17.15 9.65
N VAL A 368 -12.12 16.40 9.95
CA VAL A 368 -10.78 16.70 9.42
C VAL A 368 -10.79 16.75 7.91
N SER A 369 -11.35 15.72 7.24
CA SER A 369 -11.39 15.67 5.77
C SER A 369 -12.21 16.83 5.19
N GLN A 370 -13.34 17.18 5.82
CA GLN A 370 -14.22 18.27 5.40
C GLN A 370 -13.52 19.63 5.50
N GLU A 371 -12.98 19.95 6.66
CA GLU A 371 -12.42 21.28 6.92
C GLU A 371 -11.07 21.48 6.21
N MET A 372 -10.25 20.43 6.12
CA MET A 372 -9.00 20.49 5.33
C MET A 372 -9.26 20.69 3.84
N LEU A 373 -10.31 20.07 3.29
CA LEU A 373 -10.69 20.29 1.89
C LEU A 373 -11.07 21.75 1.63
N LYS A 374 -11.80 22.41 2.53
CA LYS A 374 -12.13 23.84 2.45
C LYS A 374 -10.90 24.73 2.48
N LYS A 375 -9.84 24.28 3.15
CA LYS A 375 -8.55 24.99 3.25
C LYS A 375 -7.56 24.66 2.13
N GLY A 376 -8.00 23.93 1.08
CA GLY A 376 -7.17 23.60 -0.09
C GLY A 376 -6.31 22.35 0.04
N PHE A 377 -6.65 21.43 0.94
CA PHE A 377 -5.92 20.18 1.13
C PHE A 377 -6.79 18.96 0.81
N LEU A 378 -6.21 18.00 0.08
CA LEU A 378 -6.67 16.61 0.15
C LEU A 378 -6.01 16.00 1.40
N ALA A 379 -6.75 15.89 2.49
CA ALA A 379 -6.24 15.39 3.75
C ALA A 379 -7.29 14.56 4.50
N SER A 380 -6.81 13.65 5.33
CA SER A 380 -7.60 12.84 6.24
C SER A 380 -6.69 12.46 7.42
N THR A 381 -6.90 11.31 8.03
CA THR A 381 -6.05 10.78 9.10
C THR A 381 -4.89 9.90 8.60
N ASN A 382 -4.63 9.91 7.30
CA ASN A 382 -3.52 9.21 6.65
C ASN A 382 -2.60 10.22 5.98
N PHE A 383 -1.30 9.98 6.01
CA PHE A 383 -0.30 10.76 5.28
C PHE A 383 0.76 9.83 4.68
N TYR A 384 0.87 9.83 3.36
CA TYR A 384 1.89 9.08 2.63
C TYR A 384 2.88 10.06 2.02
N ALA A 385 4.11 10.04 2.53
CA ALA A 385 5.12 11.00 2.18
C ALA A 385 5.63 10.85 0.74
N CYS A 386 5.89 11.99 0.10
CA CYS A 386 6.67 12.09 -1.13
C CYS A 386 7.75 13.17 -0.99
N THR A 387 8.74 13.17 -1.88
CA THR A 387 9.86 14.13 -1.85
C THR A 387 9.42 15.58 -2.04
N GLU A 388 8.21 15.83 -2.55
CA GLU A 388 7.64 17.15 -2.80
C GLU A 388 6.89 17.77 -1.60
N HIS A 389 6.80 17.06 -0.48
CA HIS A 389 6.25 17.58 0.77
C HIS A 389 7.32 18.41 1.51
N THR A 390 7.53 19.62 1.05
CA THR A 390 8.52 20.57 1.58
C THR A 390 8.08 21.12 2.96
N ASP A 391 9.02 21.69 3.72
CA ASP A 391 8.75 22.17 5.07
C ASP A 391 7.68 23.28 5.11
N ASP A 392 7.65 24.17 4.11
CA ASP A 392 6.61 25.18 3.97
C ASP A 392 5.20 24.59 3.79
N LYS A 393 5.07 23.49 3.02
CA LYS A 393 3.78 22.80 2.86
C LYS A 393 3.36 22.08 4.15
N LEU A 394 4.32 21.49 4.89
CA LEU A 394 4.05 20.90 6.18
C LEU A 394 3.59 21.96 7.20
N GLU A 395 4.20 23.13 7.20
CA GLU A 395 3.81 24.25 8.06
C GLU A 395 2.38 24.73 7.74
N LEU A 396 2.06 24.93 6.47
CA LEU A 396 0.72 25.29 6.01
C LEU A 396 -0.32 24.24 6.47
N TYR A 397 0.00 22.96 6.30
CA TYR A 397 -0.86 21.86 6.72
C TYR A 397 -1.09 21.87 8.24
N PHE A 398 -0.03 21.99 9.05
CA PHE A 398 -0.16 21.97 10.51
C PHE A 398 -0.94 23.18 11.02
N ASN A 399 -0.74 24.36 10.44
CA ASN A 399 -1.50 25.56 10.78
C ASN A 399 -3.01 25.35 10.51
N ALA A 400 -3.34 24.80 9.35
CA ALA A 400 -4.72 24.50 8.97
C ALA A 400 -5.34 23.43 9.90
N LEU A 401 -4.61 22.34 10.19
CA LEU A 401 -5.08 21.23 11.01
C LEU A 401 -5.26 21.65 12.47
N ASN A 402 -4.42 22.56 12.99
CA ASN A 402 -4.49 23.02 14.37
C ASN A 402 -5.84 23.68 14.71
N GLU A 403 -6.42 24.46 13.79
CA GLU A 403 -7.75 25.05 13.98
C GLU A 403 -8.83 23.97 14.14
N ILE A 404 -8.69 22.86 13.43
CA ILE A 404 -9.64 21.74 13.49
C ILE A 404 -9.47 20.97 14.81
N PHE A 405 -8.23 20.79 15.28
CA PHE A 405 -7.96 20.16 16.58
C PHE A 405 -8.52 20.97 17.73
N ILE A 406 -8.47 22.32 17.67
CA ILE A 406 -9.16 23.21 18.62
C ILE A 406 -10.67 22.95 18.62
N THR A 407 -11.27 22.81 17.44
CA THR A 407 -12.71 22.54 17.32
C THR A 407 -13.07 21.16 17.89
N ILE A 408 -12.24 20.14 17.62
CA ILE A 408 -12.43 18.79 18.16
C ILE A 408 -12.28 18.77 19.68
N ALA A 409 -11.33 19.54 20.24
CA ALA A 409 -11.19 19.66 21.69
C ALA A 409 -12.45 20.24 22.36
N LYS A 410 -13.09 21.24 21.75
CA LYS A 410 -14.39 21.75 22.22
C LYS A 410 -15.51 20.71 22.14
N CYS A 411 -15.46 19.80 21.15
CA CYS A 411 -16.40 18.69 21.10
C CYS A 411 -16.17 17.70 22.25
N GLU A 412 -14.92 17.38 22.58
CA GLU A 412 -14.57 16.51 23.71
C GLU A 412 -14.93 17.13 25.06
N GLU A 413 -14.85 18.46 25.18
CA GLU A 413 -15.28 19.21 26.36
C GLU A 413 -16.80 19.39 26.49
N GLY A 414 -17.56 18.97 25.45
CA GLY A 414 -19.01 19.05 25.42
C GLY A 414 -19.57 20.44 25.06
N GLU A 415 -18.71 21.37 24.65
CA GLU A 415 -19.13 22.70 24.19
C GLU A 415 -19.78 22.68 22.82
N LEU A 416 -19.35 21.73 21.95
CA LEU A 416 -19.86 21.55 20.59
C LEU A 416 -20.27 20.09 20.39
N ASN A 417 -21.21 19.87 19.46
CA ASN A 417 -21.54 18.53 18.99
C ASN A 417 -20.98 18.34 17.58
N VAL A 418 -20.08 17.37 17.40
CA VAL A 418 -19.44 17.10 16.10
C VAL A 418 -20.45 16.83 14.99
N MET A 419 -21.60 16.22 15.32
CA MET A 419 -22.63 15.91 14.31
C MET A 419 -23.27 17.15 13.71
N ASP A 420 -23.33 18.26 14.45
CA ASP A 420 -23.86 19.53 13.97
C ASP A 420 -22.86 20.30 13.08
N LEU A 421 -21.59 19.89 13.09
CA LEU A 421 -20.51 20.47 12.28
C LEU A 421 -20.32 19.77 10.93
N LEU A 422 -20.85 18.55 10.78
CA LEU A 422 -20.73 17.78 9.55
C LEU A 422 -21.75 18.21 8.49
N GLU A 423 -21.30 18.43 7.27
CA GLU A 423 -22.15 18.77 6.11
C GLU A 423 -22.73 17.55 5.39
N GLY A 424 -22.31 16.36 5.79
CA GLY A 424 -22.71 15.10 5.19
C GLY A 424 -22.56 13.91 6.13
N PRO A 425 -22.76 12.68 5.65
CA PRO A 425 -22.68 11.50 6.50
C PRO A 425 -21.23 11.21 6.92
N ILE A 426 -21.08 10.51 8.05
CA ILE A 426 -19.79 10.04 8.56
C ILE A 426 -19.15 9.09 7.54
N CYS A 427 -17.83 9.19 7.37
CA CYS A 427 -17.05 8.33 6.49
C CYS A 427 -17.08 6.85 6.92
N HIS A 428 -16.76 5.96 5.99
CA HIS A 428 -16.70 4.52 6.27
C HIS A 428 -15.36 4.12 6.89
N SER A 429 -15.41 3.13 7.80
CA SER A 429 -14.20 2.56 8.43
C SER A 429 -13.75 1.23 7.78
N GLY A 430 -14.59 0.61 6.97
CA GLY A 430 -14.36 -0.71 6.41
C GLY A 430 -15.07 -0.93 5.09
N PHE A 431 -15.09 -2.19 4.63
CA PHE A 431 -15.84 -2.55 3.44
C PHE A 431 -17.34 -2.45 3.72
N LYS A 432 -18.02 -1.55 3.02
CA LYS A 432 -19.48 -1.47 2.97
C LYS A 432 -19.94 -1.53 1.52
N ARG A 433 -21.06 -2.21 1.29
CA ARG A 433 -21.74 -2.18 -0.01
C ARG A 433 -22.32 -0.78 -0.22
N LEU A 434 -22.19 -0.22 -1.42
CA LEU A 434 -22.67 1.14 -1.72
C LEU A 434 -24.10 1.17 -2.23
N ASN A 435 -24.61 0.05 -2.74
CA ASN A 435 -25.96 -0.09 -3.33
C ASN A 435 -26.62 -1.38 -2.84
#